data_518b7c691a81116928abd5de254aa5ab
#
_entry.id   518b7c691a81116928abd5de254aa5ab
#
_cell.length_a   1.000
_cell.length_b   1.000
_cell.length_c   1.000
_cell.angle_alpha   90.00
_cell.angle_beta   90.00
_cell.angle_gamma   90.00
#
_symmetry.space_group_name_H-M   'P 1'
#
loop_
_entity.id
_entity.type
_entity.pdbx_description
1 polymer ?
#
loop_
_entity_poly.entity_id
_entity_poly.type
_entity_poly.pdbx_seq_one_letter_code
_entity_poly.pdbx_strand_id
1 'polypeptide(L)'
;MRAGKNIPFYYITFFSSLQERKRNFAFPLTKRKEYAKIICNTLYSRCCEYITKGCFLLSQYDVIIVGAGPAGIFTALEMLRRGSGQKILIVEKGASVEKRHCPKATVGHCVGCKPYCHITTGFSGAGAFSDGKLSLSPEVGGDLPSLIGEGLAEDLIHYTDGIYLEFGADEKIEGVNATEEVKAIRRRAIGAGLKLVDCPIRHLGTEKAQELYLAIERYLLNAGVEIRFGCECHNLLIHDNKCMGVRIEENGICHELTATHTVVATGRRGADWLESLCAEHGIAHQPGTVDIGVRVEVRNEVMETVNRVLYESKLIGYPEPYKNKVRTFCQNPGGFVSQENYDNDLAVVNGHSYKDLKSNNTNVAILCSHNFNHPFNQPIAYAQKVGELTNMLGAGHILVQRFGDILDGKRTWPKELAFSNVRPTLPDAVAGDITAGMPYRAMINIIGFIQAMDQVVPGFASYETLLYSPELKFYSNKVKMTPDLKTNVAHLYCLGDSSGWTRGLMMASAMGVLMGRKLAGYEEPLR
;
A
#
# COMPACT_ATOMS: atom_id res chain seq x y z
N MET A 1 -43.30 41.55 14.72
CA MET A 1 -43.92 40.78 15.84
C MET A 1 -42.92 39.65 16.18
N ARG A 2 -42.46 39.65 17.44
CA ARG A 2 -41.45 38.71 17.97
C ARG A 2 -42.10 37.37 18.26
N ALA A 3 -41.52 36.25 17.84
CA ALA A 3 -41.84 34.92 18.38
C ALA A 3 -40.58 34.37 19.05
N GLY A 4 -40.58 34.38 20.38
CA GLY A 4 -39.56 33.76 21.22
C GLY A 4 -39.69 32.23 21.18
N LYS A 5 -38.57 31.55 21.04
CA LYS A 5 -38.50 30.09 21.18
C LYS A 5 -38.21 29.73 22.62
N ASN A 6 -39.20 29.12 23.29
CA ASN A 6 -39.05 28.50 24.60
C ASN A 6 -38.16 27.26 24.49
N ILE A 7 -37.03 27.26 25.19
CA ILE A 7 -36.23 26.07 25.46
C ILE A 7 -36.91 25.31 26.60
N PRO A 8 -37.16 24.01 26.49
CA PRO A 8 -37.85 23.24 27.52
C PRO A 8 -37.03 23.17 28.82
N PHE A 9 -37.66 23.47 29.91
CA PHE A 9 -37.12 23.56 31.29
C PHE A 9 -36.53 22.24 31.83
N TYR A 10 -36.65 21.14 31.12
CA TYR A 10 -36.13 19.82 31.52
C TYR A 10 -34.59 19.68 31.45
N TYR A 11 -33.88 20.55 30.75
CA TYR A 11 -32.42 20.47 30.59
C TYR A 11 -31.63 21.03 31.76
N ILE A 12 -32.20 21.96 32.52
CA ILE A 12 -31.49 22.62 33.63
C ILE A 12 -31.46 21.76 34.89
N THR A 13 -32.48 20.93 35.13
CA THR A 13 -32.55 20.02 36.26
C THR A 13 -31.66 18.79 36.17
N PHE A 14 -31.25 18.39 34.96
CA PHE A 14 -30.35 17.22 34.78
C PHE A 14 -28.87 17.57 35.05
N PHE A 15 -28.46 18.79 34.79
CA PHE A 15 -27.07 19.23 35.03
C PHE A 15 -26.83 19.50 36.54
N SER A 16 -27.79 19.95 37.29
CA SER A 16 -27.63 20.17 38.73
C SER A 16 -27.52 18.85 39.51
N SER A 17 -28.24 17.81 39.11
CA SER A 17 -28.15 16.49 39.74
C SER A 17 -26.85 15.73 39.48
N LEU A 18 -26.12 16.05 38.39
CA LEU A 18 -24.81 15.50 38.07
C LEU A 18 -23.68 16.18 38.86
N GLN A 19 -23.82 17.45 39.25
CA GLN A 19 -22.82 18.13 40.07
C GLN A 19 -22.88 17.69 41.55
N GLU A 20 -24.03 17.36 42.09
CA GLU A 20 -24.16 16.86 43.46
C GLU A 20 -23.65 15.43 43.65
N ARG A 21 -23.71 14.58 42.60
CA ARG A 21 -23.18 13.19 42.67
C ARG A 21 -21.67 13.07 42.52
N LYS A 22 -20.94 14.16 42.22
CA LYS A 22 -19.46 14.15 42.06
C LYS A 22 -18.67 14.04 43.37
N ARG A 23 -19.31 14.05 44.55
CA ARG A 23 -18.57 14.10 45.83
C ARG A 23 -18.20 12.75 46.45
N ASN A 24 -18.66 11.58 45.94
CA ASN A 24 -18.44 10.31 46.64
C ASN A 24 -17.99 9.10 45.85
N PHE A 25 -17.37 9.25 44.67
CA PHE A 25 -16.72 8.08 43.98
C PHE A 25 -15.38 8.44 43.39
N ALA A 26 -14.30 7.94 44.03
CA ALA A 26 -12.95 7.96 43.49
C ALA A 26 -12.76 6.74 42.56
N PHE A 27 -12.81 6.98 41.23
CA PHE A 27 -12.42 5.96 40.23
C PHE A 27 -10.97 6.14 39.79
N PRO A 28 -10.23 5.05 39.49
CA PRO A 28 -8.87 5.11 38.96
C PRO A 28 -8.83 5.84 37.59
N LEU A 29 -7.81 6.64 37.38
CA LEU A 29 -7.60 7.50 36.20
C LEU A 29 -7.67 6.76 34.85
N THR A 30 -7.36 5.47 34.81
CA THR A 30 -7.39 4.62 33.62
C THR A 30 -8.80 4.33 33.10
N LYS A 31 -9.81 4.27 33.97
CA LYS A 31 -11.20 4.01 33.55
C LYS A 31 -11.99 5.29 33.18
N ARG A 32 -11.48 6.48 33.50
CA ARG A 32 -12.16 7.75 33.13
C ARG A 32 -12.24 8.00 31.63
N LYS A 33 -11.23 7.56 30.86
CA LYS A 33 -11.22 7.70 29.38
C LYS A 33 -12.22 6.78 28.69
N GLU A 34 -12.41 5.56 29.19
CA GLU A 34 -13.40 4.61 28.62
C GLU A 34 -14.84 5.03 28.93
N TYR A 35 -15.11 5.46 30.14
CA TYR A 35 -16.46 5.95 30.49
C TYR A 35 -16.81 7.27 29.79
N ALA A 36 -15.85 8.16 29.56
CA ALA A 36 -16.07 9.35 28.75
C ALA A 36 -16.38 9.01 27.28
N LYS A 37 -15.73 7.98 26.70
CA LYS A 37 -16.06 7.48 25.36
C LYS A 37 -17.46 6.85 25.30
N ILE A 38 -17.85 6.06 26.28
CA ILE A 38 -19.16 5.40 26.32
C ILE A 38 -20.27 6.45 26.50
N ILE A 39 -20.08 7.44 27.36
CA ILE A 39 -21.08 8.51 27.59
C ILE A 39 -21.16 9.42 26.35
N CYS A 40 -20.07 9.75 25.69
CA CYS A 40 -20.08 10.51 24.45
C CYS A 40 -20.80 9.76 23.33
N ASN A 41 -20.51 8.47 23.13
CA ASN A 41 -21.19 7.66 22.12
C ASN A 41 -22.69 7.47 22.41
N THR A 42 -23.08 7.29 23.65
CA THR A 42 -24.52 7.05 24.04
C THR A 42 -25.35 8.33 24.01
N LEU A 43 -24.77 9.49 24.33
CA LEU A 43 -25.45 10.78 24.22
C LEU A 43 -25.56 11.27 22.79
N TYR A 44 -24.52 11.03 21.97
CA TYR A 44 -24.52 11.39 20.56
C TYR A 44 -25.51 10.56 19.73
N SER A 45 -25.61 9.24 19.97
CA SER A 45 -26.60 8.40 19.28
C SER A 45 -28.04 8.82 19.52
N ARG A 46 -28.38 9.29 20.71
CA ARG A 46 -29.74 9.77 21.04
C ARG A 46 -30.04 11.17 20.49
N CYS A 47 -29.04 12.05 20.34
CA CYS A 47 -29.25 13.34 19.67
C CYS A 47 -29.41 13.20 18.15
N CYS A 48 -28.75 12.24 17.51
CA CYS A 48 -28.91 12.00 16.07
C CYS A 48 -30.31 11.45 15.71
N GLU A 49 -30.96 10.65 16.56
CA GLU A 49 -32.33 10.14 16.29
C GLU A 49 -33.40 11.25 16.21
N TYR A 50 -33.18 12.40 16.83
CA TYR A 50 -34.13 13.53 16.77
C TYR A 50 -33.94 14.46 15.58
N ILE A 51 -32.76 14.44 14.93
CA ILE A 51 -32.45 15.30 13.78
C ILE A 51 -32.84 14.64 12.44
N THR A 52 -32.99 13.32 12.41
CA THR A 52 -33.24 12.56 11.16
C THR A 52 -34.71 12.50 10.72
N LYS A 53 -35.63 13.04 11.46
CA LYS A 53 -37.04 13.14 11.05
C LYS A 53 -37.33 14.50 10.39
N GLY A 54 -36.94 14.67 9.12
CA GLY A 54 -37.57 15.66 8.27
C GLY A 54 -36.79 16.87 7.81
N CYS A 55 -35.45 16.83 7.83
CA CYS A 55 -34.65 17.85 7.12
C CYS A 55 -33.79 17.18 6.04
N PHE A 56 -34.05 17.49 4.80
CA PHE A 56 -33.09 17.30 3.71
C PHE A 56 -31.90 18.23 4.02
N LEU A 57 -30.90 17.75 4.74
CA LEU A 57 -29.64 18.46 4.91
C LEU A 57 -29.00 18.55 3.50
N LEU A 58 -28.91 19.75 2.96
CA LEU A 58 -28.05 20.02 1.80
C LEU A 58 -26.64 19.56 2.16
N SER A 59 -26.05 18.73 1.30
CA SER A 59 -24.67 18.26 1.50
C SER A 59 -23.74 19.48 1.58
N GLN A 60 -22.83 19.47 2.58
CA GLN A 60 -21.84 20.54 2.76
C GLN A 60 -20.84 20.59 1.61
N TYR A 61 -20.56 19.41 1.03
CA TYR A 61 -19.67 19.20 -0.12
C TYR A 61 -20.36 18.33 -1.17
N ASP A 62 -19.96 18.50 -2.41
CA ASP A 62 -20.36 17.56 -3.46
C ASP A 62 -19.53 16.29 -3.37
N VAL A 63 -18.22 16.44 -3.12
CA VAL A 63 -17.29 15.31 -2.97
C VAL A 63 -16.39 15.50 -1.76
N ILE A 64 -16.34 14.49 -0.90
CA ILE A 64 -15.31 14.35 0.14
C ILE A 64 -14.36 13.22 -0.23
N ILE A 65 -13.06 13.52 -0.26
CA ILE A 65 -11.98 12.58 -0.52
C ILE A 65 -11.20 12.37 0.78
N VAL A 66 -11.16 11.13 1.29
CA VAL A 66 -10.42 10.74 2.48
C VAL A 66 -9.06 10.21 2.07
N GLY A 67 -8.01 10.97 2.33
CA GLY A 67 -6.63 10.68 1.99
C GLY A 67 -6.11 11.47 0.79
N ALA A 68 -5.04 12.23 1.03
CA ALA A 68 -4.31 12.99 0.01
C ALA A 68 -3.13 12.19 -0.58
N GLY A 69 -3.31 10.89 -0.82
CA GLY A 69 -2.41 10.06 -1.61
C GLY A 69 -2.67 10.23 -3.11
N PRO A 70 -1.87 9.58 -3.99
CA PRO A 70 -2.00 9.73 -5.45
C PRO A 70 -3.42 9.52 -5.97
N ALA A 71 -4.15 8.50 -5.50
CA ALA A 71 -5.52 8.26 -5.94
C ALA A 71 -6.46 9.44 -5.60
N GLY A 72 -6.40 9.95 -4.37
CA GLY A 72 -7.24 11.09 -3.95
C GLY A 72 -6.88 12.38 -4.66
N ILE A 73 -5.58 12.67 -4.78
CA ILE A 73 -5.06 13.85 -5.47
C ILE A 73 -5.52 13.86 -6.94
N PHE A 74 -5.30 12.76 -7.66
CA PHE A 74 -5.64 12.67 -9.09
C PHE A 74 -7.15 12.61 -9.33
N THR A 75 -7.95 12.18 -8.34
CA THR A 75 -9.42 12.34 -8.40
C THR A 75 -9.80 13.82 -8.42
N ALA A 76 -9.31 14.62 -7.47
CA ALA A 76 -9.60 16.05 -7.41
C ALA A 76 -9.04 16.81 -8.63
N LEU A 77 -7.80 16.49 -9.01
CA LEU A 77 -7.12 17.12 -10.15
C LEU A 77 -7.88 16.90 -11.47
N GLU A 78 -8.30 15.67 -11.72
CA GLU A 78 -9.06 15.36 -12.96
C GLU A 78 -10.45 15.98 -12.96
N MET A 79 -11.14 16.05 -11.81
CA MET A 79 -12.41 16.77 -11.70
C MET A 79 -12.25 18.24 -12.10
N LEU A 80 -11.20 18.92 -11.64
CA LEU A 80 -10.89 20.30 -12.02
C LEU A 80 -10.58 20.43 -13.51
N ARG A 81 -9.76 19.52 -14.06
CA ARG A 81 -9.38 19.51 -15.48
C ARG A 81 -10.59 19.31 -16.40
N ARG A 82 -11.63 18.64 -15.91
CA ARG A 82 -12.91 18.45 -16.62
C ARG A 82 -13.91 19.61 -16.39
N GLY A 83 -13.47 20.67 -15.72
CA GLY A 83 -14.31 21.84 -15.48
C GLY A 83 -15.47 21.59 -14.51
N SER A 84 -15.33 20.59 -13.62
CA SER A 84 -16.32 20.33 -12.58
C SER A 84 -16.41 21.54 -11.65
N GLY A 85 -17.59 22.13 -11.55
CA GLY A 85 -17.88 23.20 -10.58
C GLY A 85 -18.21 22.70 -9.18
N GLN A 86 -17.98 21.41 -8.89
CA GLN A 86 -18.33 20.76 -7.65
C GLN A 86 -17.42 21.20 -6.50
N LYS A 87 -18.00 21.31 -5.30
CA LYS A 87 -17.27 21.65 -4.08
C LYS A 87 -16.56 20.42 -3.53
N ILE A 88 -15.23 20.41 -3.61
CA ILE A 88 -14.37 19.28 -3.25
C ILE A 88 -13.65 19.56 -1.93
N LEU A 89 -13.71 18.60 -1.00
CA LEU A 89 -12.89 18.56 0.21
C LEU A 89 -11.96 17.35 0.17
N ILE A 90 -10.68 17.56 0.46
CA ILE A 90 -9.73 16.49 0.78
C ILE A 90 -9.43 16.51 2.28
N VAL A 91 -9.61 15.38 2.95
CA VAL A 91 -9.30 15.17 4.37
C VAL A 91 -8.01 14.37 4.48
N GLU A 92 -6.96 14.93 5.07
CA GLU A 92 -5.66 14.29 5.25
C GLU A 92 -5.18 14.38 6.69
N LYS A 93 -4.87 13.24 7.30
CA LYS A 93 -4.40 13.21 8.69
C LYS A 93 -2.98 13.73 8.88
N GLY A 94 -2.16 13.69 7.84
CA GLY A 94 -0.81 14.22 7.84
C GLY A 94 -0.75 15.69 7.46
N ALA A 95 0.48 16.14 7.17
CA ALA A 95 0.75 17.54 6.84
C ALA A 95 0.92 17.75 5.33
N SER A 96 0.95 19.03 4.89
CA SER A 96 1.35 19.46 3.55
C SER A 96 2.79 19.03 3.24
N VAL A 97 3.16 18.97 1.95
CA VAL A 97 4.51 18.53 1.52
C VAL A 97 5.61 19.33 2.23
N GLU A 98 5.49 20.65 2.30
CA GLU A 98 6.49 21.55 2.88
C GLU A 98 6.75 21.31 4.38
N LYS A 99 5.74 20.86 5.11
CA LYS A 99 5.83 20.61 6.56
C LYS A 99 6.30 19.19 6.92
N ARG A 100 6.53 18.34 5.91
CA ARG A 100 6.95 16.96 6.11
C ARG A 100 8.47 16.86 6.01
N HIS A 101 9.09 16.26 7.03
CA HIS A 101 10.53 15.94 7.03
C HIS A 101 10.77 14.68 7.86
N CYS A 102 11.80 13.94 7.50
CA CYS A 102 12.20 12.76 8.26
C CYS A 102 13.37 13.08 9.18
N PRO A 103 13.21 12.97 10.51
CA PRO A 103 14.31 13.22 11.46
C PRO A 103 15.51 12.28 11.26
N LYS A 104 15.32 11.12 10.62
CA LYS A 104 16.42 10.18 10.33
C LYS A 104 17.58 10.83 9.58
N ALA A 105 17.31 11.81 8.71
CA ALA A 105 18.35 12.53 7.97
C ALA A 105 19.30 13.30 8.91
N THR A 106 18.81 13.75 10.06
CA THR A 106 19.59 14.51 11.05
C THR A 106 20.19 13.61 12.13
N VAL A 107 19.43 12.62 12.61
CA VAL A 107 19.84 11.78 13.77
C VAL A 107 20.44 10.45 13.37
N GLY A 108 20.47 10.09 12.09
CA GLY A 108 21.08 8.86 11.56
C GLY A 108 20.23 7.58 11.67
N HIS A 109 19.18 7.57 12.49
CA HIS A 109 18.30 6.41 12.66
C HIS A 109 16.81 6.81 12.71
N CYS A 110 15.92 5.83 12.52
CA CYS A 110 14.48 6.07 12.62
C CYS A 110 14.07 6.29 14.08
N VAL A 111 13.34 7.39 14.33
CA VAL A 111 12.87 7.79 15.67
C VAL A 111 11.44 7.32 15.98
N GLY A 112 10.78 6.59 15.07
CA GLY A 112 9.40 6.13 15.27
C GLY A 112 8.42 7.27 15.48
N CYS A 113 8.33 8.21 14.53
CA CYS A 113 7.48 9.41 14.63
C CYS A 113 6.05 9.09 15.08
N LYS A 114 5.54 9.88 16.02
CA LYS A 114 4.15 9.80 16.52
C LYS A 114 3.42 11.10 16.15
N PRO A 115 2.09 11.10 15.89
CA PRO A 115 1.20 9.92 15.83
C PRO A 115 1.35 9.09 14.57
N TYR A 116 2.05 9.57 13.55
CA TYR A 116 2.26 8.89 12.26
C TYR A 116 3.67 9.18 11.68
N CYS A 117 4.10 8.35 10.74
CA CYS A 117 5.37 8.53 10.03
C CYS A 117 5.26 9.67 9.01
N HIS A 118 6.12 10.69 9.13
CA HIS A 118 6.09 11.88 8.27
C HIS A 118 6.40 11.59 6.79
N ILE A 119 7.13 10.52 6.45
CA ILE A 119 7.42 10.17 5.06
C ILE A 119 6.36 9.28 4.39
N THR A 120 5.44 8.69 5.15
CA THR A 120 4.39 7.83 4.58
C THR A 120 3.00 8.42 4.69
N THR A 121 2.82 9.50 5.48
CA THR A 121 1.52 10.11 5.79
C THR A 121 1.58 11.62 5.56
N GLY A 122 0.58 12.17 4.91
CA GLY A 122 0.50 13.57 4.47
C GLY A 122 0.26 13.68 2.96
N PHE A 123 0.24 14.89 2.42
CA PHE A 123 0.00 15.12 1.00
C PHE A 123 0.97 14.33 0.13
N SER A 124 0.50 13.66 -0.89
CA SER A 124 1.16 12.65 -1.72
C SER A 124 1.35 11.26 -1.08
N GLY A 125 0.96 11.05 0.17
CA GLY A 125 1.30 9.80 0.87
C GLY A 125 2.82 9.55 0.89
N ALA A 126 3.27 8.35 0.51
CA ALA A 126 4.70 8.05 0.36
C ALA A 126 5.32 8.61 -0.93
N GLY A 127 4.52 9.14 -1.87
CA GLY A 127 4.95 9.53 -3.21
C GLY A 127 6.06 10.56 -3.24
N ALA A 128 5.93 11.66 -2.48
CA ALA A 128 6.94 12.72 -2.43
C ALA A 128 8.25 12.34 -1.72
N PHE A 129 8.27 11.24 -0.99
CA PHE A 129 9.43 10.83 -0.16
C PHE A 129 9.98 9.46 -0.55
N SER A 130 9.55 8.90 -1.68
CA SER A 130 10.10 7.71 -2.29
C SER A 130 11.02 8.09 -3.46
N ASP A 131 11.65 7.09 -4.08
CA ASP A 131 12.37 7.27 -5.33
C ASP A 131 11.46 7.59 -6.54
N GLY A 132 10.15 7.63 -6.33
CA GLY A 132 9.18 8.10 -7.29
C GLY A 132 9.10 7.26 -8.57
N LYS A 133 9.07 5.93 -8.44
CA LYS A 133 8.93 5.03 -9.59
C LYS A 133 7.50 5.07 -10.15
N LEU A 134 7.38 5.53 -11.38
CA LEU A 134 6.16 5.47 -12.18
C LEU A 134 6.27 4.32 -13.17
N SER A 135 5.58 3.21 -12.92
CA SER A 135 5.54 2.07 -13.84
C SER A 135 4.54 2.35 -14.96
N LEU A 136 5.00 2.36 -16.21
CA LEU A 136 4.19 2.70 -17.38
C LEU A 136 3.65 1.45 -18.09
N SER A 137 3.27 0.44 -17.33
CA SER A 137 2.74 -0.82 -17.85
C SER A 137 1.52 -1.27 -17.07
N PRO A 138 0.44 -1.72 -17.73
CA PRO A 138 -0.74 -2.26 -17.06
C PRO A 138 -0.47 -3.58 -16.34
N GLU A 139 0.61 -4.29 -16.66
CA GLU A 139 1.02 -5.53 -15.99
C GLU A 139 1.72 -5.29 -14.64
N VAL A 140 1.95 -4.02 -14.28
CA VAL A 140 2.68 -3.62 -13.07
C VAL A 140 1.85 -2.62 -12.27
N GLY A 141 1.71 -2.88 -10.98
CA GLY A 141 1.03 -1.90 -10.10
C GLY A 141 -0.36 -2.30 -9.63
N GLY A 142 -0.66 -3.59 -9.61
CA GLY A 142 -1.90 -4.13 -9.05
C GLY A 142 -2.78 -4.83 -10.07
N ASP A 143 -4.06 -4.97 -9.74
CA ASP A 143 -5.03 -5.74 -10.50
C ASP A 143 -6.12 -4.85 -11.14
N LEU A 144 -5.92 -3.54 -11.18
CA LEU A 144 -6.88 -2.61 -11.78
C LEU A 144 -7.26 -2.99 -13.22
N PRO A 145 -6.32 -3.46 -14.08
CA PRO A 145 -6.66 -3.90 -15.43
C PRO A 145 -7.69 -5.05 -15.48
N SER A 146 -7.70 -5.92 -14.47
CA SER A 146 -8.70 -7.00 -14.40
C SER A 146 -10.11 -6.50 -14.07
N LEU A 147 -10.24 -5.29 -13.51
CA LEU A 147 -11.53 -4.67 -13.19
C LEU A 147 -12.08 -3.84 -14.36
N ILE A 148 -11.21 -3.04 -15.02
CA ILE A 148 -11.63 -2.05 -16.00
C ILE A 148 -11.26 -2.41 -17.45
N GLY A 149 -10.50 -3.48 -17.67
CA GLY A 149 -9.92 -3.88 -18.95
C GLY A 149 -8.51 -3.33 -19.16
N GLU A 150 -7.66 -4.10 -19.87
CA GLU A 150 -6.25 -3.75 -20.11
C GLU A 150 -6.11 -2.48 -20.95
N GLY A 151 -6.89 -2.35 -22.02
CA GLY A 151 -6.81 -1.18 -22.92
C GLY A 151 -7.12 0.13 -22.20
N LEU A 152 -8.20 0.17 -21.40
CA LEU A 152 -8.53 1.37 -20.62
C LEU A 152 -7.46 1.65 -19.56
N ALA A 153 -6.89 0.62 -18.94
CA ALA A 153 -5.82 0.81 -17.97
C ALA A 153 -4.56 1.40 -18.62
N GLU A 154 -4.21 0.96 -19.83
CA GLU A 154 -3.08 1.49 -20.60
C GLU A 154 -3.30 2.96 -20.98
N ASP A 155 -4.47 3.30 -21.52
CA ASP A 155 -4.84 4.68 -21.87
C ASP A 155 -4.78 5.60 -20.63
N LEU A 156 -5.28 5.13 -19.47
CA LEU A 156 -5.21 5.88 -18.22
C LEU A 156 -3.79 6.09 -17.73
N ILE A 157 -2.91 5.08 -17.87
CA ILE A 157 -1.50 5.19 -17.51
C ILE A 157 -0.83 6.26 -18.37
N HIS A 158 -1.03 6.22 -19.70
CA HIS A 158 -0.43 7.20 -20.62
C HIS A 158 -0.94 8.62 -20.34
N TYR A 159 -2.23 8.79 -20.12
CA TYR A 159 -2.81 10.08 -19.76
C TYR A 159 -2.26 10.60 -18.43
N THR A 160 -2.17 9.73 -17.43
CA THR A 160 -1.64 10.06 -16.11
C THR A 160 -0.15 10.42 -16.16
N ASP A 161 0.63 9.72 -16.99
CA ASP A 161 2.05 10.04 -17.24
C ASP A 161 2.19 11.45 -17.85
N GLY A 162 1.32 11.81 -18.79
CA GLY A 162 1.23 13.16 -19.34
C GLY A 162 1.02 14.24 -18.26
N ILE A 163 0.15 13.97 -17.28
CA ILE A 163 -0.05 14.88 -16.15
C ILE A 163 1.23 14.99 -15.30
N TYR A 164 1.91 13.90 -15.01
CA TYR A 164 3.19 13.95 -14.29
C TYR A 164 4.25 14.78 -15.04
N LEU A 165 4.31 14.66 -16.36
CA LEU A 165 5.20 15.46 -17.22
C LEU A 165 4.85 16.95 -17.16
N GLU A 166 3.57 17.32 -17.21
CA GLU A 166 3.11 18.72 -17.08
C GLU A 166 3.54 19.36 -15.75
N PHE A 167 3.58 18.58 -14.67
CA PHE A 167 4.05 19.04 -13.35
C PHE A 167 5.57 18.88 -13.16
N GLY A 168 6.33 18.57 -14.21
CA GLY A 168 7.79 18.62 -14.22
C GLY A 168 8.48 17.28 -14.02
N ALA A 169 7.82 16.14 -14.23
CA ALA A 169 8.50 14.84 -14.29
C ALA A 169 9.52 14.82 -15.43
N ASP A 170 10.57 13.99 -15.28
CA ASP A 170 11.60 13.83 -16.30
C ASP A 170 11.08 13.04 -17.51
N GLU A 171 11.45 13.43 -18.72
CA GLU A 171 11.03 12.74 -19.93
C GLU A 171 11.67 11.36 -20.09
N LYS A 172 12.79 11.10 -19.40
CA LYS A 172 13.52 9.84 -19.49
C LYS A 172 12.68 8.67 -18.98
N ILE A 173 12.56 7.65 -19.84
CA ILE A 173 11.95 6.36 -19.47
C ILE A 173 13.06 5.30 -19.54
N GLU A 174 13.17 4.50 -18.48
CA GLU A 174 14.06 3.34 -18.42
C GLU A 174 13.27 2.06 -18.74
N GLY A 175 13.97 1.03 -19.23
CA GLY A 175 13.35 -0.27 -19.52
C GLY A 175 12.52 -0.34 -20.80
N VAL A 176 12.62 0.64 -21.71
CA VAL A 176 11.92 0.66 -23.03
C VAL A 176 12.71 0.03 -24.16
N ASN A 177 13.98 -0.31 -23.96
CA ASN A 177 14.85 -0.76 -25.05
C ASN A 177 14.62 -2.25 -25.34
N ALA A 178 13.88 -2.56 -26.40
CA ALA A 178 13.80 -3.90 -26.98
C ALA A 178 15.06 -4.24 -27.77
N THR A 179 16.25 -4.15 -27.13
CA THR A 179 17.51 -4.53 -27.73
C THR A 179 17.55 -6.02 -28.05
N GLU A 180 18.44 -6.46 -28.93
CA GLU A 180 18.61 -7.90 -29.21
C GLU A 180 18.99 -8.68 -27.94
N GLU A 181 19.70 -8.05 -27.02
CA GLU A 181 20.02 -8.66 -25.71
C GLU A 181 18.76 -8.90 -24.87
N VAL A 182 17.84 -7.92 -24.77
CA VAL A 182 16.55 -8.08 -24.08
C VAL A 182 15.70 -9.13 -24.77
N LYS A 183 15.65 -9.16 -26.10
CA LYS A 183 14.95 -10.20 -26.87
C LYS A 183 15.55 -11.58 -26.62
N ALA A 184 16.87 -11.70 -26.47
CA ALA A 184 17.53 -12.96 -26.13
C ALA A 184 17.17 -13.45 -24.73
N ILE A 185 17.11 -12.54 -23.74
CA ILE A 185 16.63 -12.85 -22.38
C ILE A 185 15.18 -13.32 -22.45
N ARG A 186 14.32 -12.63 -23.19
CA ARG A 186 12.91 -12.99 -23.37
C ARG A 186 12.74 -14.38 -23.98
N ARG A 187 13.53 -14.72 -25.03
CA ARG A 187 13.48 -16.05 -25.64
C ARG A 187 13.85 -17.15 -24.63
N ARG A 188 14.91 -16.92 -23.82
CA ARG A 188 15.28 -17.86 -22.75
C ARG A 188 14.18 -17.98 -21.69
N ALA A 189 13.59 -16.87 -21.29
CA ALA A 189 12.47 -16.87 -20.34
C ALA A 189 11.28 -17.69 -20.87
N ILE A 190 10.88 -17.50 -22.13
CA ILE A 190 9.83 -18.28 -22.78
C ILE A 190 10.20 -19.77 -22.80
N GLY A 191 11.44 -20.13 -23.17
CA GLY A 191 11.92 -21.51 -23.15
C GLY A 191 11.90 -22.15 -21.76
N ALA A 192 12.08 -21.37 -20.71
CA ALA A 192 12.02 -21.78 -19.32
C ALA A 192 10.59 -21.79 -18.74
N GLY A 193 9.54 -21.47 -19.53
CA GLY A 193 8.18 -21.35 -19.05
C GLY A 193 7.92 -20.10 -18.20
N LEU A 194 8.78 -19.09 -18.32
CA LEU A 194 8.66 -17.83 -17.62
C LEU A 194 8.23 -16.70 -18.58
N LYS A 195 7.48 -15.72 -18.04
CA LYS A 195 7.15 -14.49 -18.75
C LYS A 195 8.06 -13.35 -18.25
N LEU A 196 8.85 -12.77 -19.14
CA LEU A 196 9.52 -11.49 -18.88
C LEU A 196 8.52 -10.36 -19.14
N VAL A 197 8.16 -9.63 -18.08
CA VAL A 197 7.23 -8.50 -18.15
C VAL A 197 7.98 -7.25 -18.56
N ASP A 198 7.44 -6.52 -19.54
CA ASP A 198 7.93 -5.19 -19.89
C ASP A 198 7.59 -4.22 -18.76
N CYS A 199 8.61 -3.57 -18.25
CA CYS A 199 8.47 -2.68 -17.12
C CYS A 199 9.14 -1.32 -17.42
N PRO A 200 8.56 -0.53 -18.36
CA PRO A 200 9.01 0.83 -18.57
C PRO A 200 8.76 1.67 -17.32
N ILE A 201 9.77 2.38 -16.86
CA ILE A 201 9.74 3.14 -15.62
C ILE A 201 10.21 4.56 -15.86
N ARG A 202 9.44 5.52 -15.40
CA ARG A 202 9.87 6.90 -15.21
C ARG A 202 10.26 7.11 -13.77
N HIS A 203 11.45 7.63 -13.54
CA HIS A 203 11.94 7.99 -12.20
C HIS A 203 11.74 9.47 -11.95
N LEU A 204 11.06 9.79 -10.84
CA LEU A 204 10.98 11.17 -10.39
C LEU A 204 12.23 11.60 -9.60
N GLY A 205 12.78 10.67 -8.81
CA GLY A 205 13.77 11.02 -7.77
C GLY A 205 13.11 11.72 -6.57
N THR A 206 13.72 11.60 -5.39
CA THR A 206 13.05 12.06 -4.15
C THR A 206 12.87 13.57 -4.10
N GLU A 207 13.88 14.35 -4.48
CA GLU A 207 13.81 15.83 -4.44
C GLU A 207 12.79 16.35 -5.45
N LYS A 208 12.88 15.89 -6.69
CA LYS A 208 11.96 16.30 -7.76
C LYS A 208 10.52 15.84 -7.50
N ALA A 209 10.33 14.68 -6.86
CA ALA A 209 9.01 14.22 -6.44
C ALA A 209 8.37 15.18 -5.43
N GLN A 210 9.15 15.73 -4.49
CA GLN A 210 8.65 16.73 -3.53
C GLN A 210 8.23 18.01 -4.25
N GLU A 211 9.05 18.53 -5.15
CA GLU A 211 8.73 19.74 -5.95
C GLU A 211 7.47 19.56 -6.79
N LEU A 212 7.35 18.43 -7.46
CA LEU A 212 6.21 18.06 -8.29
C LEU A 212 4.91 18.01 -7.47
N TYR A 213 4.91 17.26 -6.36
CA TYR A 213 3.73 17.16 -5.52
C TYR A 213 3.37 18.46 -4.82
N LEU A 214 4.35 19.31 -4.52
CA LEU A 214 4.10 20.66 -4.02
C LEU A 214 3.43 21.53 -5.09
N ALA A 215 3.86 21.43 -6.34
CA ALA A 215 3.23 22.14 -7.45
C ALA A 215 1.75 21.69 -7.63
N ILE A 216 1.48 20.39 -7.53
CA ILE A 216 0.10 19.85 -7.57
C ILE A 216 -0.72 20.37 -6.37
N GLU A 217 -0.17 20.34 -5.15
CA GLU A 217 -0.85 20.86 -3.94
C GLU A 217 -1.28 22.30 -4.13
N ARG A 218 -0.36 23.16 -4.58
CA ARG A 218 -0.63 24.58 -4.85
C ARG A 218 -1.66 24.77 -5.95
N TYR A 219 -1.59 23.97 -7.00
CA TYR A 219 -2.58 24.01 -8.10
C TYR A 219 -3.99 23.70 -7.59
N LEU A 220 -4.18 22.64 -6.80
CA LEU A 220 -5.47 22.28 -6.22
C LEU A 220 -6.04 23.37 -5.30
N LEU A 221 -5.20 23.92 -4.41
CA LEU A 221 -5.59 24.99 -3.49
C LEU A 221 -5.99 26.26 -4.26
N ASN A 222 -5.21 26.66 -5.27
CA ASN A 222 -5.50 27.84 -6.09
C ASN A 222 -6.79 27.67 -6.94
N ALA A 223 -7.13 26.44 -7.31
CA ALA A 223 -8.35 26.11 -8.02
C ALA A 223 -9.58 25.95 -7.10
N GLY A 224 -9.43 26.20 -5.80
CA GLY A 224 -10.54 26.21 -4.83
C GLY A 224 -10.88 24.86 -4.21
N VAL A 225 -10.02 23.84 -4.34
CA VAL A 225 -10.16 22.59 -3.57
C VAL A 225 -9.81 22.88 -2.11
N GLU A 226 -10.71 22.56 -1.20
CA GLU A 226 -10.43 22.65 0.23
C GLU A 226 -9.61 21.40 0.66
N ILE A 227 -8.47 21.62 1.33
CA ILE A 227 -7.64 20.54 1.85
C ILE A 227 -7.46 20.77 3.35
N ARG A 228 -7.93 19.83 4.17
CA ARG A 228 -7.75 19.86 5.64
C ARG A 228 -6.64 18.91 6.03
N PHE A 229 -5.56 19.48 6.53
CA PHE A 229 -4.42 18.77 7.09
C PHE A 229 -4.57 18.56 8.59
N GLY A 230 -3.93 17.52 9.14
CA GLY A 230 -4.08 17.17 10.55
C GLY A 230 -5.51 16.77 10.91
N CYS A 231 -6.27 16.32 9.93
CA CYS A 231 -7.67 15.96 10.03
C CYS A 231 -7.83 14.46 9.74
N GLU A 232 -8.19 13.69 10.76
CA GLU A 232 -8.32 12.23 10.65
C GLU A 232 -9.78 11.81 10.47
N CYS A 233 -10.03 10.97 9.47
CA CYS A 233 -11.34 10.35 9.29
C CYS A 233 -11.43 9.10 10.16
N HIS A 234 -12.43 9.06 11.06
CA HIS A 234 -12.65 7.93 11.96
C HIS A 234 -13.72 6.97 11.48
N ASN A 235 -14.76 7.49 10.80
CA ASN A 235 -15.85 6.64 10.34
C ASN A 235 -16.60 7.27 9.15
N LEU A 236 -17.40 6.43 8.48
CA LEU A 236 -18.33 6.82 7.43
C LEU A 236 -19.73 7.03 8.00
N LEU A 237 -20.46 7.98 7.44
CA LEU A 237 -21.87 8.21 7.76
C LEU A 237 -22.72 7.43 6.77
N ILE A 238 -23.05 6.18 7.10
CA ILE A 238 -23.85 5.31 6.24
C ILE A 238 -25.25 5.12 6.83
N HIS A 239 -26.27 5.40 6.02
CA HIS A 239 -27.68 5.20 6.37
C HIS A 239 -28.40 4.58 5.18
N ASP A 240 -29.23 3.57 5.40
CA ASP A 240 -29.99 2.87 4.35
C ASP A 240 -29.13 2.47 3.14
N ASN A 241 -27.95 1.89 3.39
CA ASN A 241 -26.97 1.47 2.38
C ASN A 241 -26.47 2.61 1.46
N LYS A 242 -26.50 3.84 1.96
CA LYS A 242 -26.03 5.04 1.26
C LYS A 242 -25.04 5.80 2.14
N CYS A 243 -23.87 6.13 1.60
CA CYS A 243 -22.90 7.00 2.27
C CYS A 243 -23.34 8.46 2.12
N MET A 244 -23.42 9.15 3.25
CA MET A 244 -23.86 10.54 3.37
C MET A 244 -22.71 11.50 3.73
N GLY A 245 -21.50 10.96 3.97
CA GLY A 245 -20.34 11.74 4.39
C GLY A 245 -19.44 10.99 5.36
N VAL A 246 -18.71 11.72 6.17
CA VAL A 246 -17.67 11.21 7.06
C VAL A 246 -17.73 11.83 8.45
N ARG A 247 -17.24 11.09 9.45
CA ARG A 247 -16.92 11.62 10.78
C ARG A 247 -15.41 11.81 10.87
N ILE A 248 -15.00 13.03 11.14
CA ILE A 248 -13.60 13.43 11.22
C ILE A 248 -13.25 13.91 12.63
N GLU A 249 -11.96 13.87 12.96
CA GLU A 249 -11.38 14.55 14.11
C GLU A 249 -10.37 15.58 13.63
N GLU A 250 -10.55 16.83 14.06
CA GLU A 250 -9.64 17.93 13.77
C GLU A 250 -9.38 18.68 15.09
N ASN A 251 -8.11 18.85 15.46
CA ASN A 251 -7.67 19.49 16.71
C ASN A 251 -8.33 18.87 17.98
N GLY A 252 -8.56 17.55 17.99
CA GLY A 252 -9.18 16.83 19.10
C GLY A 252 -10.70 16.99 19.18
N ILE A 253 -11.34 17.61 18.18
CA ILE A 253 -12.80 17.80 18.12
C ILE A 253 -13.36 16.96 16.98
N CYS A 254 -14.38 16.15 17.29
CA CYS A 254 -15.09 15.35 16.30
C CYS A 254 -16.17 16.17 15.59
N HIS A 255 -16.22 16.07 14.26
CA HIS A 255 -17.20 16.70 13.39
C HIS A 255 -17.81 15.70 12.43
N GLU A 256 -19.05 15.93 12.03
CA GLU A 256 -19.67 15.22 10.90
C GLU A 256 -19.76 16.16 9.71
N LEU A 257 -19.25 15.69 8.57
CA LEU A 257 -19.27 16.40 7.30
C LEU A 257 -20.08 15.59 6.31
N THR A 258 -21.05 16.24 5.65
CA THR A 258 -21.94 15.59 4.69
C THR A 258 -21.46 15.85 3.26
N ALA A 259 -21.61 14.83 2.41
CA ALA A 259 -21.27 14.91 0.99
C ALA A 259 -22.23 14.10 0.13
N THR A 260 -22.36 14.51 -1.14
CA THR A 260 -23.08 13.72 -2.14
C THR A 260 -22.31 12.45 -2.49
N HIS A 261 -20.98 12.55 -2.59
CA HIS A 261 -20.09 11.44 -2.89
C HIS A 261 -18.93 11.38 -1.90
N THR A 262 -18.58 10.19 -1.43
CA THR A 262 -17.43 9.96 -0.56
C THR A 262 -16.45 9.00 -1.22
N VAL A 263 -15.19 9.42 -1.31
CA VAL A 263 -14.08 8.66 -1.88
C VAL A 263 -13.08 8.33 -0.79
N VAL A 264 -12.84 7.04 -0.52
CA VAL A 264 -11.82 6.56 0.42
C VAL A 264 -10.57 6.17 -0.35
N ALA A 265 -9.48 6.91 -0.14
CA ALA A 265 -8.20 6.79 -0.85
C ALA A 265 -6.99 6.82 0.10
N THR A 266 -7.05 6.07 1.21
CA THR A 266 -6.14 6.15 2.36
C THR A 266 -4.81 5.39 2.19
N GLY A 267 -4.59 4.76 1.04
CA GLY A 267 -3.36 4.05 0.73
C GLY A 267 -3.09 2.86 1.66
N ARG A 268 -1.89 2.31 1.62
CA ARG A 268 -1.53 1.10 2.41
C ARG A 268 -1.66 1.31 3.93
N ARG A 269 -1.37 2.52 4.42
CA ARG A 269 -1.47 2.82 5.86
C ARG A 269 -2.91 2.87 6.38
N GLY A 270 -3.88 3.07 5.50
CA GLY A 270 -5.30 3.04 5.85
C GLY A 270 -6.00 1.72 5.49
N ALA A 271 -5.24 0.67 5.11
CA ALA A 271 -5.82 -0.59 4.68
C ALA A 271 -6.59 -1.30 5.79
N ASP A 272 -5.99 -1.42 6.99
CA ASP A 272 -6.61 -2.07 8.15
C ASP A 272 -7.84 -1.29 8.64
N TRP A 273 -7.77 0.04 8.57
CA TRP A 273 -8.93 0.90 8.88
C TRP A 273 -10.06 0.68 7.87
N LEU A 274 -9.77 0.62 6.57
CA LEU A 274 -10.78 0.33 5.55
C LEU A 274 -11.37 -1.07 5.71
N GLU A 275 -10.56 -2.07 6.07
CA GLU A 275 -11.03 -3.42 6.37
C GLU A 275 -12.02 -3.41 7.54
N SER A 276 -11.70 -2.68 8.61
CA SER A 276 -12.59 -2.51 9.76
C SER A 276 -13.91 -1.85 9.37
N LEU A 277 -13.88 -0.81 8.53
CA LEU A 277 -15.08 -0.18 7.98
C LEU A 277 -15.90 -1.13 7.09
N CYS A 278 -15.21 -1.96 6.29
CA CYS A 278 -15.90 -2.97 5.48
C CYS A 278 -16.67 -3.96 6.34
N ALA A 279 -16.09 -4.40 7.45
CA ALA A 279 -16.74 -5.29 8.40
C ALA A 279 -17.90 -4.59 9.14
N GLU A 280 -17.69 -3.36 9.60
CA GLU A 280 -18.67 -2.58 10.37
C GLU A 280 -19.91 -2.22 9.53
N HIS A 281 -19.70 -1.79 8.30
CA HIS A 281 -20.76 -1.26 7.43
C HIS A 281 -21.23 -2.23 6.34
N GLY A 282 -20.79 -3.48 6.36
CA GLY A 282 -21.17 -4.46 5.34
C GLY A 282 -20.73 -4.10 3.92
N ILE A 283 -19.62 -3.37 3.78
CA ILE A 283 -19.02 -3.08 2.48
C ILE A 283 -18.44 -4.38 1.92
N ALA A 284 -18.94 -4.80 0.76
CA ALA A 284 -18.56 -6.06 0.17
C ALA A 284 -17.06 -6.08 -0.21
N HIS A 285 -16.32 -7.05 0.32
CA HIS A 285 -14.91 -7.23 0.07
C HIS A 285 -14.54 -8.71 0.00
N GLN A 286 -13.34 -9.00 -0.41
CA GLN A 286 -12.77 -10.35 -0.38
C GLN A 286 -11.37 -10.27 0.25
N PRO A 287 -10.91 -11.35 0.88
CA PRO A 287 -9.56 -11.40 1.41
C PRO A 287 -8.53 -11.02 0.36
N GLY A 288 -7.53 -10.26 0.75
CA GLY A 288 -6.38 -9.95 -0.09
C GLY A 288 -5.56 -11.21 -0.39
N THR A 289 -4.50 -11.02 -1.16
CA THR A 289 -3.47 -12.03 -1.34
C THR A 289 -2.31 -11.77 -0.40
N VAL A 290 -1.51 -12.79 -0.10
CA VAL A 290 -0.19 -12.60 0.51
C VAL A 290 0.85 -13.24 -0.37
N ASP A 291 2.01 -12.59 -0.48
CA ASP A 291 3.17 -13.23 -1.07
C ASP A 291 4.09 -13.70 0.06
N ILE A 292 4.44 -14.97 0.02
CA ILE A 292 5.38 -15.61 0.93
C ILE A 292 6.55 -16.07 0.08
N GLY A 293 7.74 -15.64 0.42
CA GLY A 293 8.89 -15.90 -0.41
C GLY A 293 10.22 -15.86 0.31
N VAL A 294 11.25 -15.79 -0.49
CA VAL A 294 12.65 -15.73 -0.07
C VAL A 294 13.37 -14.61 -0.80
N ARG A 295 14.42 -14.09 -0.20
CA ARG A 295 15.41 -13.29 -0.91
C ARG A 295 16.55 -14.18 -1.34
N VAL A 296 16.80 -14.18 -2.61
CA VAL A 296 17.89 -14.95 -3.22
C VAL A 296 19.10 -14.05 -3.41
N GLU A 297 20.28 -14.52 -3.03
CA GLU A 297 21.54 -13.81 -3.23
C GLU A 297 22.51 -14.68 -4.03
N VAL A 298 23.04 -14.12 -5.10
CA VAL A 298 24.00 -14.74 -6.01
C VAL A 298 25.16 -13.78 -6.29
N ARG A 299 26.25 -14.27 -6.85
CA ARG A 299 27.34 -13.43 -7.31
C ARG A 299 26.86 -12.46 -8.41
N ASN A 300 27.45 -11.26 -8.47
CA ASN A 300 27.12 -10.27 -9.49
C ASN A 300 27.28 -10.81 -10.90
N GLU A 301 28.32 -11.63 -11.11
CA GLU A 301 28.65 -12.23 -12.40
C GLU A 301 27.50 -13.11 -12.94
N VAL A 302 26.75 -13.77 -12.06
CA VAL A 302 25.59 -14.58 -12.46
C VAL A 302 24.49 -13.70 -13.08
N MET A 303 24.22 -12.55 -12.50
CA MET A 303 23.14 -11.65 -12.95
C MET A 303 23.61 -10.58 -13.95
N GLU A 304 24.89 -10.52 -14.31
CA GLU A 304 25.47 -9.45 -15.11
C GLU A 304 24.76 -9.23 -16.46
N THR A 305 24.44 -10.29 -17.17
CA THR A 305 23.76 -10.22 -18.48
C THR A 305 22.38 -9.59 -18.40
N VAL A 306 21.70 -9.75 -17.26
CA VAL A 306 20.37 -9.19 -17.00
C VAL A 306 20.51 -7.77 -16.43
N ASN A 307 21.37 -7.58 -15.44
CA ASN A 307 21.58 -6.29 -14.77
C ASN A 307 22.05 -5.19 -15.72
N ARG A 308 22.80 -5.55 -16.77
CA ARG A 308 23.35 -4.59 -17.74
C ARG A 308 22.26 -3.99 -18.64
N VAL A 309 21.21 -4.74 -18.97
CA VAL A 309 20.23 -4.36 -19.99
C VAL A 309 18.83 -4.13 -19.46
N LEU A 310 18.53 -4.61 -18.25
CA LEU A 310 17.24 -4.43 -17.59
C LEU A 310 17.43 -3.70 -16.27
N TYR A 311 16.72 -2.60 -16.11
CA TYR A 311 16.69 -1.90 -14.82
C TYR A 311 16.08 -2.77 -13.72
N GLU A 312 15.00 -3.47 -14.02
CA GLU A 312 14.33 -4.45 -13.16
C GLU A 312 13.89 -5.64 -14.01
N SER A 313 14.39 -6.83 -13.70
CA SER A 313 13.97 -8.05 -14.37
C SER A 313 12.74 -8.65 -13.71
N LYS A 314 11.56 -8.32 -14.25
CA LYS A 314 10.30 -8.84 -13.74
C LYS A 314 9.92 -10.12 -14.47
N LEU A 315 10.23 -11.25 -13.87
CA LEU A 315 9.90 -12.57 -14.37
C LEU A 315 8.73 -13.15 -13.59
N ILE A 316 7.80 -13.78 -14.30
CA ILE A 316 6.63 -14.45 -13.72
C ILE A 316 6.58 -15.88 -14.23
N GLY A 317 6.29 -16.84 -13.35
CA GLY A 317 6.11 -18.24 -13.70
C GLY A 317 5.05 -18.91 -12.83
N TYR A 318 4.67 -20.12 -13.25
CA TYR A 318 3.67 -20.96 -12.59
C TYR A 318 4.22 -22.39 -12.46
N PRO A 319 5.19 -22.62 -11.54
CA PRO A 319 5.89 -23.89 -11.43
C PRO A 319 4.96 -25.06 -11.08
N GLU A 320 5.23 -26.22 -11.69
CA GLU A 320 4.55 -27.47 -11.32
C GLU A 320 4.97 -27.92 -9.90
N PRO A 321 4.18 -28.71 -9.19
CA PRO A 321 2.84 -29.19 -9.57
C PRO A 321 1.71 -28.22 -9.19
N TYR A 322 1.99 -27.20 -8.39
CA TYR A 322 0.95 -26.38 -7.75
C TYR A 322 0.50 -25.18 -8.56
N LYS A 323 1.32 -24.74 -9.51
CA LYS A 323 1.03 -23.60 -10.40
C LYS A 323 0.62 -22.31 -9.67
N ASN A 324 1.14 -22.09 -8.46
CA ASN A 324 1.00 -20.77 -7.85
C ASN A 324 1.81 -19.77 -8.66
N LYS A 325 1.31 -18.54 -8.76
CA LYS A 325 2.07 -17.45 -9.37
C LYS A 325 3.32 -17.19 -8.54
N VAL A 326 4.49 -17.34 -9.16
CA VAL A 326 5.78 -16.95 -8.59
C VAL A 326 6.36 -15.84 -9.44
N ARG A 327 6.99 -14.86 -8.81
CA ARG A 327 7.59 -13.73 -9.51
C ARG A 327 8.85 -13.24 -8.83
N THR A 328 9.74 -12.65 -9.62
CA THR A 328 10.81 -11.81 -9.09
C THR A 328 10.24 -10.50 -8.57
N PHE A 329 10.91 -9.92 -7.58
CA PHE A 329 10.56 -8.63 -7.02
C PHE A 329 11.81 -7.96 -6.45
N CYS A 330 11.92 -6.63 -6.55
CA CYS A 330 13.01 -5.82 -5.95
C CYS A 330 14.40 -6.42 -6.17
N GLN A 331 14.97 -6.20 -7.34
CA GLN A 331 16.32 -6.62 -7.70
C GLN A 331 17.33 -5.54 -7.32
N ASN A 332 18.43 -5.93 -6.68
CA ASN A 332 19.45 -5.05 -6.15
C ASN A 332 20.86 -5.49 -6.64
N PRO A 333 21.30 -5.02 -7.82
CA PRO A 333 22.66 -5.30 -8.30
C PRO A 333 23.73 -4.64 -7.40
N GLY A 334 24.72 -5.42 -6.95
CA GLY A 334 25.73 -4.93 -6.01
C GLY A 334 25.14 -4.48 -4.67
N GLY A 335 23.91 -4.93 -4.34
CA GLY A 335 23.20 -4.55 -3.15
C GLY A 335 23.47 -5.45 -1.95
N PHE A 336 22.82 -5.15 -0.86
CA PHE A 336 22.93 -5.86 0.40
C PHE A 336 21.57 -6.44 0.80
N VAL A 337 21.57 -7.63 1.36
CA VAL A 337 20.40 -8.17 2.04
C VAL A 337 20.24 -7.44 3.38
N SER A 338 19.04 -7.08 3.75
CA SER A 338 18.72 -6.33 4.97
C SER A 338 17.55 -6.96 5.72
N GLN A 339 17.54 -6.78 7.03
CA GLN A 339 16.40 -7.10 7.88
C GLN A 339 15.56 -5.84 8.09
N GLU A 340 14.24 -5.98 7.99
CA GLU A 340 13.25 -5.00 8.41
C GLU A 340 12.39 -5.61 9.50
N ASN A 341 11.96 -4.79 10.47
CA ASN A 341 11.03 -5.21 11.48
C ASN A 341 9.65 -4.58 11.22
N TYR A 342 8.65 -5.43 11.13
CA TYR A 342 7.25 -5.02 11.09
C TYR A 342 6.69 -4.87 12.50
N ASP A 343 5.44 -4.46 12.60
CA ASP A 343 4.74 -4.39 13.89
C ASP A 343 4.81 -5.75 14.60
N ASN A 344 4.89 -5.73 15.95
CA ASN A 344 5.06 -6.92 16.80
C ASN A 344 6.42 -7.64 16.65
N ASP A 345 7.48 -6.89 16.32
CA ASP A 345 8.87 -7.42 16.20
C ASP A 345 9.04 -8.53 15.15
N LEU A 346 8.13 -8.60 14.17
CA LEU A 346 8.25 -9.56 13.08
C LEU A 346 9.39 -9.16 12.14
N ALA A 347 10.50 -9.91 12.18
CA ALA A 347 11.62 -9.71 11.28
C ALA A 347 11.33 -10.30 9.90
N VAL A 348 11.48 -9.49 8.86
CA VAL A 348 11.36 -9.88 7.44
C VAL A 348 12.60 -9.46 6.68
N VAL A 349 12.96 -10.24 5.66
CA VAL A 349 14.09 -9.89 4.80
C VAL A 349 13.67 -8.90 3.72
N ASN A 350 14.58 -8.01 3.36
CA ASN A 350 14.48 -7.10 2.23
C ASN A 350 15.85 -6.93 1.56
N GLY A 351 15.92 -6.15 0.47
CA GLY A 351 17.17 -5.78 -0.20
C GLY A 351 17.37 -4.27 -0.17
N HIS A 352 18.61 -3.85 -0.10
CA HIS A 352 18.99 -2.45 -0.10
C HIS A 352 20.15 -2.17 -1.07
N SER A 353 20.04 -1.08 -1.84
CA SER A 353 21.10 -0.59 -2.72
C SER A 353 21.61 0.74 -2.22
N TYR A 354 22.92 0.87 -2.07
CA TYR A 354 23.58 2.15 -1.81
C TYR A 354 24.16 2.70 -3.11
N LYS A 355 24.24 4.04 -3.22
CA LYS A 355 24.81 4.71 -4.38
C LYS A 355 26.30 4.39 -4.53
N ASP A 356 27.05 4.57 -3.44
CA ASP A 356 28.51 4.55 -3.44
C ASP A 356 29.12 3.28 -2.82
N LEU A 357 28.29 2.45 -2.17
CA LEU A 357 28.73 1.19 -1.57
C LEU A 357 28.13 0.01 -2.32
N LYS A 358 28.99 -0.86 -2.88
CA LYS A 358 28.58 -2.04 -3.62
C LYS A 358 29.14 -3.32 -3.00
N SER A 359 28.32 -4.37 -3.00
CA SER A 359 28.72 -5.72 -2.67
C SER A 359 29.18 -6.47 -3.94
N ASN A 360 29.74 -7.65 -3.74
CA ASN A 360 30.04 -8.57 -4.84
C ASN A 360 28.85 -9.42 -5.26
N ASN A 361 27.67 -9.16 -4.73
CA ASN A 361 26.49 -9.97 -4.93
C ASN A 361 25.34 -9.13 -5.47
N THR A 362 24.45 -9.80 -6.21
CA THR A 362 23.11 -9.29 -6.54
C THR A 362 22.10 -10.06 -5.70
N ASN A 363 21.12 -9.36 -5.13
CA ASN A 363 20.02 -10.01 -4.47
C ASN A 363 18.68 -9.67 -5.14
N VAL A 364 17.76 -10.63 -5.14
CA VAL A 364 16.42 -10.51 -5.72
C VAL A 364 15.41 -11.29 -4.88
N ALA A 365 14.23 -10.69 -4.64
CA ALA A 365 13.16 -11.42 -3.97
C ALA A 365 12.45 -12.36 -4.95
N ILE A 366 12.11 -13.55 -4.51
CA ILE A 366 11.25 -14.51 -5.20
C ILE A 366 10.03 -14.73 -4.33
N LEU A 367 8.87 -14.31 -4.83
CA LEU A 367 7.62 -14.25 -4.10
C LEU A 367 6.61 -15.21 -4.71
N CYS A 368 6.07 -16.11 -3.89
CA CYS A 368 4.98 -17.02 -4.23
C CYS A 368 3.66 -16.46 -3.71
N SER A 369 2.70 -16.23 -4.61
CA SER A 369 1.39 -15.68 -4.25
C SER A 369 0.46 -16.75 -3.69
N HIS A 370 -0.18 -16.43 -2.57
CA HIS A 370 -1.14 -17.30 -1.88
C HIS A 370 -2.51 -16.64 -1.83
N ASN A 371 -3.50 -17.35 -2.35
CA ASN A 371 -4.91 -17.00 -2.27
C ASN A 371 -5.60 -18.02 -1.39
N PHE A 372 -6.52 -17.56 -0.56
CA PHE A 372 -7.30 -18.41 0.32
C PHE A 372 -8.79 -18.29 0.02
N ASN A 373 -9.50 -19.39 0.18
CA ASN A 373 -10.94 -19.50 0.00
C ASN A 373 -11.59 -19.95 1.31
N HIS A 374 -12.91 -19.73 1.41
CA HIS A 374 -13.71 -20.24 2.52
C HIS A 374 -13.32 -21.70 2.86
N PRO A 375 -13.21 -22.05 4.16
CA PRO A 375 -13.59 -21.25 5.33
C PRO A 375 -12.51 -20.28 5.84
N PHE A 376 -11.28 -20.34 5.34
CA PHE A 376 -10.19 -19.49 5.79
C PHE A 376 -10.13 -18.18 4.98
N ASN A 377 -10.16 -17.05 5.67
CA ASN A 377 -10.23 -15.71 5.07
C ASN A 377 -9.25 -14.69 5.68
N GLN A 378 -8.20 -15.16 6.38
CA GLN A 378 -7.23 -14.30 7.04
C GLN A 378 -5.80 -14.49 6.48
N PRO A 379 -5.54 -14.16 5.21
CA PRO A 379 -4.26 -14.41 4.57
C PRO A 379 -3.09 -13.68 5.26
N ILE A 380 -3.31 -12.45 5.75
CA ILE A 380 -2.29 -11.68 6.47
C ILE A 380 -1.88 -12.41 7.75
N ALA A 381 -2.85 -12.85 8.56
CA ALA A 381 -2.57 -13.60 9.78
C ALA A 381 -1.81 -14.90 9.50
N TYR A 382 -2.14 -15.59 8.39
CA TYR A 382 -1.40 -16.77 7.96
C TYR A 382 0.08 -16.45 7.68
N ALA A 383 0.35 -15.42 6.87
CA ALA A 383 1.72 -15.05 6.53
C ALA A 383 2.50 -14.51 7.75
N GLN A 384 1.83 -13.80 8.68
CA GLN A 384 2.43 -13.42 9.96
C GLN A 384 2.86 -14.64 10.77
N LYS A 385 2.03 -15.69 10.86
CA LYS A 385 2.38 -16.93 11.55
C LYS A 385 3.55 -17.66 10.89
N VAL A 386 3.64 -17.65 9.56
CA VAL A 386 4.82 -18.17 8.84
C VAL A 386 6.08 -17.39 9.23
N GLY A 387 5.98 -16.06 9.28
CA GLY A 387 7.10 -15.21 9.70
C GLY A 387 7.50 -15.43 11.15
N GLU A 388 6.54 -15.50 12.08
CA GLU A 388 6.77 -15.79 13.49
C GLU A 388 7.48 -17.14 13.68
N LEU A 389 7.02 -18.18 12.97
CA LEU A 389 7.65 -19.51 13.03
C LEU A 389 9.10 -19.47 12.52
N THR A 390 9.33 -18.79 11.39
CA THR A 390 10.67 -18.64 10.82
C THR A 390 11.59 -17.86 11.77
N ASN A 391 11.09 -16.77 12.36
CA ASN A 391 11.84 -15.97 13.33
C ASN A 391 12.15 -16.76 14.61
N MET A 392 11.24 -17.60 15.07
CA MET A 392 11.49 -18.48 16.21
C MET A 392 12.68 -19.41 15.95
N LEU A 393 12.77 -19.99 14.75
CA LEU A 393 13.89 -20.85 14.34
C LEU A 393 15.21 -20.08 14.20
N GLY A 394 15.16 -18.80 13.86
CA GLY A 394 16.30 -17.89 13.76
C GLY A 394 16.59 -17.10 15.05
N ALA A 395 15.94 -17.41 16.19
CA ALA A 395 16.06 -16.67 17.45
C ALA A 395 15.85 -15.14 17.25
N GLY A 396 14.88 -14.74 16.43
CA GLY A 396 14.56 -13.35 16.11
C GLY A 396 15.32 -12.78 14.89
N HIS A 397 16.20 -13.56 14.29
CA HIS A 397 16.98 -13.17 13.10
C HIS A 397 16.47 -13.85 11.83
N ILE A 398 16.89 -13.33 10.69
CA ILE A 398 16.63 -13.91 9.37
C ILE A 398 17.41 -15.22 9.23
N LEU A 399 16.73 -16.27 8.76
CA LEU A 399 17.38 -17.52 8.39
C LEU A 399 18.03 -17.40 7.01
N VAL A 400 19.20 -18.06 6.84
CA VAL A 400 19.86 -18.22 5.55
C VAL A 400 20.21 -19.68 5.32
N GLN A 401 19.98 -20.17 4.08
CA GLN A 401 20.28 -21.54 3.68
C GLN A 401 20.78 -21.55 2.24
N ARG A 402 21.74 -22.43 1.93
CA ARG A 402 22.21 -22.66 0.55
C ARG A 402 21.15 -23.46 -0.23
N PHE A 403 20.95 -23.10 -1.49
CA PHE A 403 19.99 -23.77 -2.35
C PHE A 403 20.25 -25.28 -2.51
N GLY A 404 21.52 -25.68 -2.65
CA GLY A 404 21.88 -27.09 -2.70
C GLY A 404 21.55 -27.87 -1.43
N ASP A 405 21.72 -27.27 -0.25
CA ASP A 405 21.35 -27.89 1.02
C ASP A 405 19.84 -28.10 1.14
N ILE A 406 19.05 -27.17 0.58
CA ILE A 406 17.58 -27.33 0.47
C ILE A 406 17.23 -28.55 -0.38
N LEU A 407 17.87 -28.71 -1.54
CA LEU A 407 17.64 -29.83 -2.46
C LEU A 407 18.06 -31.16 -1.83
N ASP A 408 19.11 -31.17 -1.02
CA ASP A 408 19.59 -32.32 -0.28
C ASP A 408 18.78 -32.63 1.00
N GLY A 409 17.80 -31.78 1.34
CA GLY A 409 16.97 -31.94 2.55
C GLY A 409 17.75 -31.77 3.86
N LYS A 410 18.77 -30.93 3.88
CA LYS A 410 19.61 -30.69 5.06
C LYS A 410 19.77 -29.20 5.38
N ARG A 411 19.99 -28.87 6.63
CA ARG A 411 20.30 -27.50 7.05
C ARG A 411 21.68 -27.05 6.56
N THR A 412 21.84 -25.73 6.39
CA THR A 412 23.16 -25.12 6.22
C THR A 412 23.82 -24.85 7.58
N TRP A 413 25.13 -25.06 7.67
CA TRP A 413 25.92 -24.76 8.86
C TRP A 413 26.77 -23.49 8.67
N PRO A 414 27.10 -22.73 9.74
CA PRO A 414 27.92 -21.51 9.63
C PRO A 414 29.24 -21.70 8.92
N LYS A 415 29.93 -22.81 9.14
CA LYS A 415 31.18 -23.14 8.47
C LYS A 415 31.06 -23.24 6.96
N GLU A 416 29.92 -23.69 6.47
CA GLU A 416 29.67 -23.86 5.02
C GLU A 416 29.49 -22.50 4.34
N LEU A 417 28.86 -21.53 5.02
CA LEU A 417 28.75 -20.16 4.53
C LEU A 417 30.11 -19.44 4.47
N ALA A 418 30.98 -19.73 5.42
CA ALA A 418 32.31 -19.11 5.49
C ALA A 418 33.22 -19.48 4.29
N PHE A 419 33.01 -20.66 3.70
CA PHE A 419 33.78 -21.15 2.54
C PHE A 419 33.03 -21.09 1.21
N SER A 420 31.78 -20.58 1.21
CA SER A 420 30.96 -20.46 0.01
C SER A 420 31.48 -19.34 -0.92
N ASN A 421 31.33 -19.52 -2.25
CA ASN A 421 31.57 -18.48 -3.24
C ASN A 421 30.60 -17.30 -3.08
N VAL A 422 29.36 -17.58 -2.66
CA VAL A 422 28.38 -16.56 -2.30
C VAL A 422 28.44 -16.36 -0.77
N ARG A 423 29.00 -15.25 -0.34
CA ARG A 423 29.07 -14.90 1.08
C ARG A 423 27.91 -14.02 1.47
N PRO A 424 27.20 -14.30 2.59
CA PRO A 424 26.11 -13.50 3.06
C PRO A 424 26.46 -12.01 3.19
N THR A 425 25.61 -11.13 2.62
CA THR A 425 25.74 -9.68 2.84
C THR A 425 24.93 -9.19 4.04
N LEU A 426 24.10 -10.03 4.65
CA LEU A 426 23.47 -9.78 5.95
C LEU A 426 24.27 -10.50 7.06
N PRO A 427 25.11 -9.78 7.83
CA PRO A 427 26.02 -10.40 8.79
C PRO A 427 25.30 -11.17 9.91
N ASP A 428 24.12 -10.69 10.32
CA ASP A 428 23.34 -11.25 11.43
C ASP A 428 22.40 -12.39 11.00
N ALA A 429 22.46 -12.81 9.71
CA ALA A 429 21.67 -13.93 9.25
C ALA A 429 22.14 -15.25 9.87
N VAL A 430 21.19 -16.06 10.32
CA VAL A 430 21.44 -17.33 11.00
C VAL A 430 21.39 -18.48 9.99
N ALA A 431 22.49 -19.22 9.88
CA ALA A 431 22.54 -20.43 9.07
C ALA A 431 21.59 -21.49 9.63
N GLY A 432 20.67 -21.96 8.81
CA GLY A 432 19.61 -22.86 9.30
C GLY A 432 18.93 -23.66 8.21
N ASP A 433 17.71 -24.06 8.51
CA ASP A 433 16.79 -24.74 7.59
C ASP A 433 15.52 -23.90 7.43
N ILE A 434 15.39 -23.22 6.31
CA ILE A 434 14.22 -22.39 6.02
C ILE A 434 12.98 -23.25 5.73
N THR A 435 13.16 -24.51 5.31
CA THR A 435 12.03 -25.39 4.97
C THR A 435 11.22 -25.80 6.19
N ALA A 436 11.82 -25.75 7.39
CA ALA A 436 11.14 -26.04 8.65
C ALA A 436 10.11 -24.95 9.05
N GLY A 437 10.25 -23.72 8.55
CA GLY A 437 9.35 -22.61 8.86
C GLY A 437 8.48 -22.19 7.68
N MET A 438 8.87 -22.51 6.46
CA MET A 438 8.15 -22.10 5.25
C MET A 438 7.09 -23.12 4.83
N PRO A 439 5.93 -22.67 4.32
CA PRO A 439 4.92 -23.59 3.81
C PRO A 439 5.48 -24.47 2.67
N TYR A 440 5.29 -25.77 2.76
CA TYR A 440 5.77 -26.73 1.77
C TYR A 440 5.39 -26.33 0.33
N ARG A 441 4.13 -25.94 0.13
CA ARG A 441 3.64 -25.50 -1.18
C ARG A 441 4.38 -24.27 -1.71
N ALA A 442 4.73 -23.30 -0.85
CA ALA A 442 5.52 -22.14 -1.23
C ALA A 442 6.93 -22.57 -1.65
N MET A 443 7.57 -23.42 -0.86
CA MET A 443 8.92 -23.88 -1.15
C MET A 443 9.02 -24.65 -2.47
N ILE A 444 8.09 -25.57 -2.76
CA ILE A 444 8.09 -26.29 -4.04
C ILE A 444 7.95 -25.35 -5.23
N ASN A 445 7.06 -24.37 -5.16
CA ASN A 445 6.91 -23.38 -6.23
C ASN A 445 8.17 -22.50 -6.35
N ILE A 446 8.80 -22.10 -5.25
CA ILE A 446 10.02 -21.28 -5.24
C ILE A 446 11.21 -22.07 -5.83
N ILE A 447 11.38 -23.33 -5.43
CA ILE A 447 12.44 -24.21 -5.96
C ILE A 447 12.27 -24.37 -7.47
N GLY A 448 11.06 -24.71 -7.95
CA GLY A 448 10.79 -24.84 -9.39
C GLY A 448 11.04 -23.54 -10.15
N PHE A 449 10.71 -22.40 -9.55
CA PHE A 449 10.98 -21.09 -10.17
C PHE A 449 12.48 -20.77 -10.24
N ILE A 450 13.26 -21.07 -9.18
CA ILE A 450 14.72 -20.89 -9.16
C ILE A 450 15.38 -21.77 -10.26
N GLN A 451 14.93 -23.00 -10.41
CA GLN A 451 15.42 -23.92 -11.46
C GLN A 451 15.06 -23.42 -12.86
N ALA A 452 13.88 -22.83 -13.06
CA ALA A 452 13.51 -22.19 -14.31
C ALA A 452 14.32 -20.92 -14.56
N MET A 453 14.61 -20.13 -13.52
CA MET A 453 15.49 -18.95 -13.60
C MET A 453 16.92 -19.31 -14.07
N ASP A 454 17.43 -20.46 -13.69
CA ASP A 454 18.76 -20.94 -14.10
C ASP A 454 18.90 -21.10 -15.63
N GLN A 455 17.79 -21.42 -16.32
CA GLN A 455 17.77 -21.48 -17.78
C GLN A 455 17.83 -20.07 -18.42
N VAL A 456 17.38 -19.06 -17.72
CA VAL A 456 17.45 -17.65 -18.16
C VAL A 456 18.80 -17.04 -17.80
N VAL A 457 19.28 -17.35 -16.61
CA VAL A 457 20.49 -16.81 -15.98
C VAL A 457 21.29 -17.99 -15.41
N PRO A 458 22.16 -18.60 -16.22
CA PRO A 458 22.95 -19.78 -15.80
C PRO A 458 23.76 -19.51 -14.53
N GLY A 459 23.67 -20.42 -13.57
CA GLY A 459 24.29 -20.30 -12.25
C GLY A 459 23.36 -19.75 -11.17
N PHE A 460 22.12 -19.37 -11.52
CA PHE A 460 21.16 -18.87 -10.53
C PHE A 460 20.69 -19.97 -9.57
N ALA A 461 20.57 -21.22 -10.02
CA ALA A 461 20.29 -22.40 -9.19
C ALA A 461 21.56 -23.13 -8.72
N SER A 462 22.70 -22.42 -8.60
CA SER A 462 23.93 -22.99 -8.08
C SER A 462 23.70 -23.56 -6.67
N TYR A 463 24.46 -24.61 -6.32
CA TYR A 463 24.45 -25.20 -4.98
C TYR A 463 24.66 -24.14 -3.88
N GLU A 464 25.52 -23.16 -4.14
CA GLU A 464 25.93 -22.14 -3.18
C GLU A 464 25.06 -20.86 -3.22
N THR A 465 24.04 -20.79 -4.08
CA THR A 465 23.07 -19.72 -4.06
C THR A 465 22.39 -19.63 -2.69
N LEU A 466 22.34 -18.43 -2.10
CA LEU A 466 21.80 -18.23 -0.78
C LEU A 466 20.33 -17.81 -0.83
N LEU A 467 19.52 -18.43 0.02
CA LEU A 467 18.12 -18.08 0.23
C LEU A 467 17.93 -17.58 1.66
N TYR A 468 17.32 -16.41 1.81
CA TYR A 468 16.99 -15.80 3.09
C TYR A 468 15.47 -15.80 3.29
N SER A 469 15.01 -16.09 4.48
CA SER A 469 13.58 -16.22 4.83
C SER A 469 13.28 -15.61 6.20
N PRO A 470 12.07 -15.01 6.36
CA PRO A 470 10.99 -14.90 5.39
C PRO A 470 11.02 -13.57 4.61
N GLU A 471 10.70 -13.58 3.33
CA GLU A 471 10.26 -12.38 2.61
C GLU A 471 8.75 -12.38 2.52
N LEU A 472 8.09 -11.41 3.14
CA LEU A 472 6.63 -11.34 3.22
C LEU A 472 6.13 -10.03 2.61
N LYS A 473 5.08 -10.11 1.79
CA LYS A 473 4.36 -8.93 1.31
C LYS A 473 2.87 -9.10 1.59
N PHE A 474 2.35 -8.21 2.39
CA PHE A 474 0.94 -8.15 2.76
C PHE A 474 0.21 -7.22 1.79
N TYR A 475 -0.97 -7.65 1.37
CA TYR A 475 -1.82 -6.85 0.51
C TYR A 475 -3.18 -6.65 1.17
N SER A 476 -3.71 -5.44 0.99
CA SER A 476 -5.01 -5.06 1.52
C SER A 476 -6.11 -5.99 1.06
N ASN A 477 -7.16 -6.11 1.83
CA ASN A 477 -8.41 -6.69 1.39
C ASN A 477 -8.89 -6.00 0.10
N LYS A 478 -9.49 -6.79 -0.79
CA LYS A 478 -9.94 -6.30 -2.07
C LYS A 478 -11.42 -5.93 -1.98
N VAL A 479 -11.72 -4.64 -2.00
CA VAL A 479 -13.10 -4.14 -2.02
C VAL A 479 -13.77 -4.58 -3.33
N LYS A 480 -14.95 -5.19 -3.24
CA LYS A 480 -15.71 -5.58 -4.44
C LYS A 480 -16.33 -4.33 -5.07
N MET A 481 -16.00 -4.11 -6.33
CA MET A 481 -16.48 -2.97 -7.10
C MET A 481 -16.89 -3.40 -8.50
N THR A 482 -17.77 -2.62 -9.11
CA THR A 482 -18.06 -2.72 -10.54
C THR A 482 -16.93 -2.07 -11.36
N PRO A 483 -16.86 -2.28 -12.69
CA PRO A 483 -15.94 -1.52 -13.56
C PRO A 483 -16.09 0.00 -13.43
N ASP A 484 -17.26 0.46 -12.99
CA ASP A 484 -17.54 1.87 -12.69
C ASP A 484 -17.05 2.31 -11.31
N LEU A 485 -16.24 1.51 -10.63
CA LEU A 485 -15.71 1.76 -9.28
C LEU A 485 -16.80 1.91 -8.19
N LYS A 486 -18.03 1.46 -8.46
CA LYS A 486 -19.14 1.50 -7.48
C LYS A 486 -19.02 0.33 -6.52
N THR A 487 -19.11 0.60 -5.22
CA THR A 487 -19.27 -0.42 -4.17
C THR A 487 -20.74 -0.83 -4.04
N ASN A 488 -21.05 -1.79 -3.17
CA ASN A 488 -22.44 -2.12 -2.81
C ASN A 488 -23.12 -1.05 -1.95
N VAL A 489 -22.36 -0.09 -1.40
CA VAL A 489 -22.89 1.08 -0.67
C VAL A 489 -22.98 2.25 -1.64
N ALA A 490 -24.18 2.79 -1.82
CA ALA A 490 -24.41 3.91 -2.74
C ALA A 490 -23.58 5.14 -2.32
N HIS A 491 -23.03 5.86 -3.32
CA HIS A 491 -22.21 7.06 -3.14
C HIS A 491 -20.88 6.88 -2.39
N LEU A 492 -20.45 5.62 -2.18
CA LEU A 492 -19.16 5.28 -1.61
C LEU A 492 -18.24 4.64 -2.66
N TYR A 493 -17.03 5.16 -2.76
CA TYR A 493 -15.98 4.68 -3.65
C TYR A 493 -14.70 4.42 -2.86
N CYS A 494 -14.00 3.32 -3.15
CA CYS A 494 -12.75 2.94 -2.47
C CYS A 494 -11.64 2.83 -3.50
N LEU A 495 -10.61 3.66 -3.40
CA LEU A 495 -9.57 3.79 -4.40
C LEU A 495 -8.16 3.54 -3.83
N GLY A 496 -7.23 3.40 -4.74
CA GLY A 496 -5.82 3.30 -4.39
C GLY A 496 -5.46 1.98 -3.70
N ASP A 497 -4.29 1.95 -3.07
CA ASP A 497 -3.73 0.74 -2.50
C ASP A 497 -4.55 0.17 -1.33
N SER A 498 -5.31 1.01 -0.60
CA SER A 498 -6.21 0.54 0.46
C SER A 498 -7.36 -0.31 -0.06
N SER A 499 -7.82 -0.05 -1.28
CA SER A 499 -8.91 -0.82 -1.90
C SER A 499 -8.48 -2.22 -2.39
N GLY A 500 -7.17 -2.51 -2.42
CA GLY A 500 -6.60 -3.77 -2.88
C GLY A 500 -6.45 -3.90 -4.41
N TRP A 501 -6.87 -2.89 -5.19
CA TRP A 501 -6.84 -2.94 -6.65
C TRP A 501 -5.57 -2.36 -7.27
N THR A 502 -4.90 -1.44 -6.59
CA THR A 502 -3.67 -0.80 -7.08
C THR A 502 -2.50 -1.05 -6.15
N ARG A 503 -1.29 -0.85 -6.68
CA ARG A 503 -0.02 -0.89 -5.94
C ARG A 503 0.95 0.10 -6.57
N GLY A 504 1.31 1.13 -5.82
CA GLY A 504 2.27 2.13 -6.27
C GLY A 504 1.64 3.33 -6.95
N LEU A 505 2.48 4.30 -7.28
CA LEU A 505 2.07 5.66 -7.64
C LEU A 505 1.22 5.72 -8.91
N MET A 506 1.71 5.16 -10.01
CA MET A 506 1.07 5.29 -11.33
C MET A 506 -0.33 4.69 -11.34
N MET A 507 -0.48 3.44 -10.90
CA MET A 507 -1.78 2.76 -10.97
C MET A 507 -2.80 3.39 -9.99
N ALA A 508 -2.35 3.87 -8.83
CA ALA A 508 -3.21 4.61 -7.90
C ALA A 508 -3.66 5.94 -8.50
N SER A 509 -2.76 6.68 -9.17
CA SER A 509 -3.09 7.92 -9.87
C SER A 509 -4.06 7.70 -11.04
N ALA A 510 -3.81 6.66 -11.85
CA ALA A 510 -4.69 6.28 -12.96
C ALA A 510 -6.11 5.92 -12.49
N MET A 511 -6.22 5.19 -11.37
CA MET A 511 -7.52 4.92 -10.74
C MET A 511 -8.19 6.21 -10.25
N GLY A 512 -7.42 7.17 -9.73
CA GLY A 512 -7.90 8.50 -9.34
C GLY A 512 -8.42 9.30 -10.54
N VAL A 513 -7.69 9.30 -11.66
CA VAL A 513 -8.15 9.92 -12.91
C VAL A 513 -9.48 9.34 -13.37
N LEU A 514 -9.62 8.01 -13.38
CA LEU A 514 -10.89 7.36 -13.76
C LEU A 514 -12.05 7.82 -12.87
N MET A 515 -11.80 7.89 -11.55
CA MET A 515 -12.82 8.34 -10.59
C MET A 515 -13.16 9.82 -10.79
N GLY A 516 -12.16 10.67 -10.99
CA GLY A 516 -12.36 12.10 -11.25
C GLY A 516 -13.24 12.36 -12.47
N ARG A 517 -13.03 11.63 -13.56
CA ARG A 517 -13.89 11.69 -14.77
C ARG A 517 -15.34 11.32 -14.47
N LYS A 518 -15.53 10.21 -13.75
CA LYS A 518 -16.89 9.75 -13.39
C LYS A 518 -17.62 10.74 -12.50
N LEU A 519 -16.95 11.32 -11.51
CA LEU A 519 -17.56 12.32 -10.63
C LEU A 519 -17.83 13.64 -11.34
N ALA A 520 -17.04 13.99 -12.36
CA ALA A 520 -17.29 15.15 -13.23
C ALA A 520 -18.41 14.91 -14.27
N GLY A 521 -19.03 13.72 -14.30
CA GLY A 521 -20.07 13.38 -15.27
C GLY A 521 -19.57 13.09 -16.68
N TYR A 522 -18.29 12.71 -16.81
CA TYR A 522 -17.68 12.42 -18.12
C TYR A 522 -17.84 10.94 -18.44
N GLU A 523 -18.70 10.62 -19.43
CA GLU A 523 -19.07 9.24 -19.78
C GLU A 523 -18.34 8.69 -21.02
N GLU A 524 -17.59 9.51 -21.76
CA GLU A 524 -16.92 9.06 -22.97
C GLU A 524 -15.67 8.22 -22.71
N PRO A 525 -15.43 7.15 -23.52
CA PRO A 525 -14.18 6.42 -23.46
C PRO A 525 -13.01 7.34 -23.85
N LEU A 526 -11.89 7.12 -23.21
CA LEU A 526 -10.60 7.75 -23.48
C LEU A 526 -10.17 7.45 -24.92
N ARG A 527 -10.18 8.44 -25.78
CA ARG A 527 -9.47 8.46 -27.06
C ARG A 527 -8.63 9.72 -27.14
#